data_1a96820601ba7e9270fb13554cbd7962
#
_entry.id   1a96820601ba7e9270fb13554cbd7962
#
_cell.length_a   1.000
_cell.length_b   1.000
_cell.length_c   1.000
_cell.angle_alpha   90.00
_cell.angle_beta   90.00
_cell.angle_gamma   90.00
#
_symmetry.space_group_name_H-M   'P 1'
#
loop_
_entity.id
_entity.type
_entity.pdbx_description
1 polymer ?
#
loop_
_entity_poly.entity_id
_entity_poly.type
_entity_poly.pdbx_seq_one_letter_code
_entity_poly.pdbx_strand_id
1 'polypeptide(L)'
;MAKPNVPAGIGGWLALLILWMVVLRPLAGMVLWQEMHAANAEDPAAVARSSLFVSTTFYWIAFLCLAALSIYGGLRLWRDRSFAAVRCAIAILWINAPIAIGALLIAEAYLTSGVTLADAAIRLGTNVAGAAAWTAYLLRSQRVKNTYPKTAV
;
A
#
# COMPACT_ATOMS: atom_id res chain seq x y z
N MET A 1 27.26 9.71 33.48
CA MET A 1 27.26 9.02 32.14
C MET A 1 26.15 9.64 31.32
N ALA A 2 26.47 10.39 30.26
CA ALA A 2 25.47 10.95 29.35
C ALA A 2 24.80 9.80 28.59
N LYS A 3 23.47 9.71 28.63
CA LYS A 3 22.73 8.77 27.78
C LYS A 3 23.06 9.06 26.32
N PRO A 4 23.45 8.05 25.52
CA PRO A 4 23.70 8.25 24.10
C PRO A 4 22.47 8.92 23.46
N ASN A 5 22.68 9.95 22.64
CA ASN A 5 21.62 10.63 21.90
C ASN A 5 20.94 9.62 20.95
N VAL A 6 19.92 8.94 21.45
CA VAL A 6 19.19 7.94 20.68
C VAL A 6 18.20 8.68 19.79
N PRO A 7 18.27 8.51 18.47
CA PRO A 7 17.40 9.23 17.55
C PRO A 7 15.93 8.91 17.85
N ALA A 8 15.15 9.97 18.10
CA ALA A 8 13.71 9.91 18.32
C ALA A 8 12.99 10.87 17.35
N GLY A 9 11.71 10.66 17.14
CA GLY A 9 10.89 11.51 16.31
C GLY A 9 10.78 11.04 14.85
N ILE A 10 9.94 11.75 14.11
CA ILE A 10 9.64 11.44 12.70
C ILE A 10 10.79 11.95 11.84
N GLY A 11 11.56 11.03 11.27
CA GLY A 11 12.68 11.36 10.40
C GLY A 11 13.30 10.12 9.74
N GLY A 12 14.15 10.33 8.72
CA GLY A 12 14.78 9.25 7.96
C GLY A 12 13.76 8.31 7.32
N TRP A 13 13.94 7.02 7.44
CA TRP A 13 13.08 6.00 6.85
C TRP A 13 11.61 6.04 7.32
N LEU A 14 11.36 6.52 8.55
CA LEU A 14 9.99 6.68 9.05
C LEU A 14 9.25 7.81 8.32
N ALA A 15 9.92 8.93 8.07
CA ALA A 15 9.36 10.02 7.26
C ALA A 15 9.12 9.57 5.82
N LEU A 16 10.05 8.78 5.24
CA LEU A 16 9.89 8.20 3.91
C LEU A 16 8.69 7.28 3.84
N LEU A 17 8.47 6.42 4.85
CA LEU A 17 7.29 5.56 4.90
C LEU A 17 5.99 6.36 4.95
N ILE A 18 5.94 7.41 5.76
CA ILE A 18 4.77 8.29 5.86
C ILE A 18 4.51 8.99 4.52
N LEU A 19 5.55 9.54 3.90
CA LEU A 19 5.47 10.15 2.57
C LEU A 19 5.00 9.13 1.52
N TRP A 20 5.54 7.92 1.57
CA TRP A 20 5.10 6.82 0.71
C TRP A 20 3.61 6.52 0.87
N MET A 21 3.13 6.38 2.10
CA MET A 21 1.73 6.04 2.37
C MET A 21 0.77 7.17 2.01
N VAL A 22 1.14 8.43 2.29
CA VAL A 22 0.24 9.59 2.14
C VAL A 22 0.24 10.15 0.72
N VAL A 23 1.38 10.12 0.04
CA VAL A 23 1.56 10.81 -1.25
C VAL A 23 1.88 9.85 -2.38
N LEU A 24 2.99 9.11 -2.27
CA LEU A 24 3.52 8.37 -3.41
C LEU A 24 2.60 7.22 -3.84
N ARG A 25 1.97 6.54 -2.90
CA ARG A 25 1.07 5.43 -3.21
C ARG A 25 -0.24 5.86 -3.88
N PRO A 26 -0.96 6.89 -3.40
CA PRO A 26 -2.10 7.45 -4.13
C PRO A 26 -1.73 7.94 -5.52
N LEU A 27 -0.58 8.63 -5.66
CA LEU A 27 -0.10 9.11 -6.97
C LEU A 27 0.21 7.96 -7.93
N ALA A 28 0.90 6.92 -7.47
CA ALA A 28 1.20 5.76 -8.29
C ALA A 28 -0.08 5.07 -8.80
N GLY A 29 -1.12 4.99 -7.98
CA GLY A 29 -2.42 4.48 -8.40
C GLY A 29 -3.11 5.35 -9.44
N MET A 30 -2.96 6.68 -9.37
CA MET A 30 -3.48 7.60 -10.40
C MET A 30 -2.77 7.42 -11.75
N VAL A 31 -1.45 7.23 -11.74
CA VAL A 31 -0.68 6.98 -12.97
C VAL A 31 -1.13 5.67 -13.62
N LEU A 32 -1.23 4.60 -12.84
CA LEU A 32 -1.72 3.30 -13.33
C LEU A 32 -3.12 3.41 -13.95
N TRP A 33 -3.99 4.21 -13.35
CA TRP A 33 -5.31 4.50 -13.87
C TRP A 33 -5.26 5.21 -15.24
N GLN A 34 -4.40 6.21 -15.39
CA GLN A 34 -4.25 6.93 -16.66
C GLN A 34 -3.78 5.99 -17.79
N GLU A 35 -2.84 5.09 -17.48
CA GLU A 35 -2.37 4.07 -18.42
C GLU A 35 -3.50 3.10 -18.84
N MET A 36 -4.31 2.63 -17.88
CA MET A 36 -5.46 1.78 -18.17
C MET A 36 -6.52 2.49 -19.02
N HIS A 37 -6.76 3.78 -18.76
CA HIS A 37 -7.70 4.58 -19.54
C HIS A 37 -7.21 4.81 -20.97
N ALA A 38 -5.94 5.11 -21.16
CA ALA A 38 -5.35 5.27 -22.47
C ALA A 38 -5.44 3.97 -23.29
N ALA A 39 -5.07 2.83 -22.70
CA ALA A 39 -5.18 1.54 -23.35
C ALA A 39 -6.63 1.17 -23.73
N ASN A 40 -7.61 1.52 -22.91
CA ASN A 40 -9.03 1.29 -23.21
C ASN A 40 -9.58 2.23 -24.31
N ALA A 41 -8.99 3.41 -24.47
CA ALA A 41 -9.38 4.35 -25.52
C ALA A 41 -8.92 3.90 -26.92
N GLU A 42 -7.87 3.07 -27.00
CA GLU A 42 -7.34 2.55 -28.27
C GLU A 42 -8.21 1.44 -28.89
N ASP A 43 -8.96 0.67 -28.07
CA ASP A 43 -9.91 -0.34 -28.56
C ASP A 43 -11.28 -0.28 -27.84
N PRO A 44 -12.16 0.67 -28.23
CA PRO A 44 -13.50 0.79 -27.64
C PRO A 44 -14.40 -0.43 -27.87
N ALA A 45 -14.14 -1.20 -28.91
CA ALA A 45 -14.91 -2.41 -29.21
C ALA A 45 -14.54 -3.58 -28.29
N ALA A 46 -13.30 -3.66 -27.82
CA ALA A 46 -12.89 -4.59 -26.77
C ALA A 46 -13.53 -4.23 -25.43
N VAL A 47 -13.62 -2.93 -25.12
CA VAL A 47 -14.30 -2.41 -23.92
C VAL A 47 -15.78 -2.78 -23.90
N ALA A 48 -16.47 -2.63 -25.01
CA ALA A 48 -17.91 -2.95 -25.12
C ALA A 48 -18.21 -4.46 -25.01
N ARG A 49 -17.26 -5.31 -25.40
CA ARG A 49 -17.39 -6.78 -25.35
C ARG A 49 -17.06 -7.39 -23.99
N SER A 50 -16.35 -6.65 -23.16
CA SER A 50 -15.99 -7.10 -21.82
C SER A 50 -16.93 -6.44 -20.80
N SER A 51 -17.19 -7.12 -19.72
CA SER A 51 -17.80 -6.53 -18.52
C SER A 51 -16.94 -5.42 -17.88
N LEU A 52 -16.08 -4.75 -18.67
CA LEU A 52 -15.08 -3.78 -18.26
C LEU A 52 -15.69 -2.52 -17.66
N PHE A 53 -16.93 -2.15 -18.00
CA PHE A 53 -17.58 -1.02 -17.35
C PHE A 53 -17.79 -1.29 -15.85
N VAL A 54 -18.24 -2.48 -15.50
CA VAL A 54 -18.39 -2.90 -14.11
C VAL A 54 -17.03 -3.02 -13.45
N SER A 55 -16.02 -3.55 -14.15
CA SER A 55 -14.66 -3.66 -13.63
C SER A 55 -14.03 -2.29 -13.37
N THR A 56 -14.18 -1.33 -14.28
CA THR A 56 -13.60 0.01 -14.17
C THR A 56 -14.16 0.74 -12.92
N THR A 57 -15.48 0.69 -12.71
CA THR A 57 -16.11 1.31 -11.53
C THR A 57 -15.65 0.62 -10.24
N PHE A 58 -15.55 -0.71 -10.25
CA PHE A 58 -15.06 -1.48 -9.11
C PHE A 58 -13.61 -1.13 -8.78
N TYR A 59 -12.75 -1.02 -9.79
CA TYR A 59 -11.35 -0.59 -9.62
C TYR A 59 -11.25 0.80 -9.00
N TRP A 60 -12.10 1.74 -9.42
CA TRP A 60 -12.13 3.09 -8.83
C TRP A 60 -12.50 3.07 -7.35
N ILE A 61 -13.56 2.37 -7.02
CA ILE A 61 -14.01 2.28 -5.62
C ILE A 61 -12.92 1.60 -4.77
N ALA A 62 -12.38 0.49 -5.25
CA ALA A 62 -11.30 -0.20 -4.56
C ALA A 62 -10.06 0.69 -4.39
N PHE A 63 -9.64 1.39 -5.46
CA PHE A 63 -8.51 2.32 -5.42
C PHE A 63 -8.74 3.44 -4.41
N LEU A 64 -9.90 4.10 -4.44
CA LEU A 64 -10.21 5.19 -3.50
C LEU A 64 -10.23 4.70 -2.05
N CYS A 65 -10.81 3.54 -1.78
CA CYS A 65 -10.79 2.93 -0.45
C CYS A 65 -9.36 2.62 0.02
N LEU A 66 -8.53 2.02 -0.84
CA LEU A 66 -7.15 1.68 -0.51
C LEU A 66 -6.27 2.93 -0.35
N ALA A 67 -6.49 3.96 -1.17
CA ALA A 67 -5.81 5.25 -1.04
C ALA A 67 -6.19 5.94 0.28
N ALA A 68 -7.49 5.99 0.60
CA ALA A 68 -7.97 6.56 1.86
C ALA A 68 -7.40 5.83 3.08
N LEU A 69 -7.36 4.49 3.06
CA LEU A 69 -6.72 3.68 4.11
C LEU A 69 -5.22 3.99 4.23
N SER A 70 -4.52 4.12 3.10
CA SER A 70 -3.10 4.44 3.09
C SER A 70 -2.82 5.82 3.70
N ILE A 71 -3.58 6.84 3.28
CA ILE A 71 -3.49 8.20 3.82
C ILE A 71 -3.79 8.19 5.32
N TYR A 72 -4.88 7.52 5.73
CA TYR A 72 -5.24 7.41 7.14
C TYR A 72 -4.11 6.79 7.98
N GLY A 73 -3.53 5.68 7.51
CA GLY A 73 -2.41 5.02 8.21
C GLY A 73 -1.18 5.90 8.33
N GLY A 74 -0.82 6.59 7.26
CA GLY A 74 0.32 7.52 7.25
C GLY A 74 0.09 8.73 8.16
N LEU A 75 -1.10 9.36 8.11
CA LEU A 75 -1.46 10.47 9.00
C LEU A 75 -1.53 10.04 10.46
N ARG A 76 -2.03 8.84 10.73
CA ARG A 76 -2.05 8.29 12.08
C ARG A 76 -0.65 8.06 12.62
N LEU A 77 0.28 7.52 11.82
CA LEU A 77 1.69 7.44 12.19
C LEU A 77 2.31 8.81 12.47
N TRP A 78 1.89 9.83 11.74
CA TRP A 78 2.42 11.17 11.94
C TRP A 78 1.89 11.84 13.22
N ARG A 79 0.59 11.70 13.51
CA ARG A 79 -0.09 12.40 14.62
C ARG A 79 -0.06 11.64 15.93
N ASP A 80 -0.32 10.34 15.87
CA ASP A 80 -0.47 9.48 17.04
C ASP A 80 0.85 8.76 17.34
N ARG A 81 1.47 9.10 18.46
CA ARG A 81 2.74 8.52 18.90
C ARG A 81 2.55 7.28 19.77
N SER A 82 1.50 6.53 19.52
CA SER A 82 1.21 5.29 20.22
C SER A 82 1.67 4.07 19.42
N PHE A 83 1.96 2.97 20.11
CA PHE A 83 2.24 1.70 19.45
C PHE A 83 1.04 1.18 18.66
N ALA A 84 -0.18 1.61 18.99
CA ALA A 84 -1.38 1.30 18.23
C ALA A 84 -1.34 1.88 16.80
N ALA A 85 -0.73 3.06 16.59
CA ALA A 85 -0.52 3.63 15.28
C ALA A 85 0.40 2.76 14.42
N VAL A 86 1.47 2.21 15.01
CA VAL A 86 2.38 1.28 14.33
C VAL A 86 1.66 0.01 13.89
N ARG A 87 0.85 -0.60 14.79
CA ARG A 87 0.05 -1.78 14.45
C ARG A 87 -0.95 -1.51 13.34
N CYS A 88 -1.61 -0.36 13.38
CA CYS A 88 -2.54 0.08 12.35
C CYS A 88 -1.83 0.24 10.99
N ALA A 89 -0.66 0.89 10.96
CA ALA A 89 0.11 1.04 9.74
C ALA A 89 0.57 -0.31 9.16
N ILE A 90 1.00 -1.25 10.01
CA ILE A 90 1.34 -2.62 9.57
C ILE A 90 0.13 -3.30 8.94
N ALA A 91 -1.03 -3.27 9.59
CA ALA A 91 -2.26 -3.85 9.05
C ALA A 91 -2.61 -3.24 7.68
N ILE A 92 -2.53 -1.93 7.55
CA ILE A 92 -2.80 -1.21 6.29
C ILE A 92 -1.78 -1.58 5.21
N LEU A 93 -0.50 -1.74 5.53
CA LEU A 93 0.51 -2.20 4.58
C LEU A 93 0.16 -3.58 4.01
N TRP A 94 -0.29 -4.51 4.85
CA TRP A 94 -0.68 -5.85 4.43
C TRP A 94 -2.00 -5.89 3.66
N ILE A 95 -2.98 -5.08 4.05
CA ILE A 95 -4.24 -4.95 3.30
C ILE A 95 -3.98 -4.34 1.92
N ASN A 96 -3.24 -3.26 1.89
CA ASN A 96 -3.03 -2.47 0.68
C ASN A 96 -2.09 -3.11 -0.35
N ALA A 97 -1.16 -3.96 0.04
CA ALA A 97 -0.22 -4.57 -0.87
C ALA A 97 -0.57 -6.04 -1.14
N PRO A 98 -0.25 -7.02 -0.26
CA PRO A 98 -0.48 -8.42 -0.61
C PRO A 98 -1.94 -8.78 -0.82
N ILE A 99 -2.85 -8.29 0.05
CA ILE A 99 -4.26 -8.69 -0.01
C ILE A 99 -4.94 -8.06 -1.22
N ALA A 100 -4.76 -6.75 -1.44
CA ALA A 100 -5.37 -6.07 -2.57
C ALA A 100 -4.83 -6.59 -3.91
N ILE A 101 -3.51 -6.76 -4.04
CA ILE A 101 -2.91 -7.32 -5.26
C ILE A 101 -3.36 -8.76 -5.49
N GLY A 102 -3.41 -9.59 -4.45
CA GLY A 102 -3.91 -10.96 -4.54
C GLY A 102 -5.36 -11.00 -5.03
N ALA A 103 -6.24 -10.17 -4.50
CA ALA A 103 -7.62 -10.05 -4.93
C ALA A 103 -7.74 -9.59 -6.41
N LEU A 104 -6.93 -8.61 -6.81
CA LEU A 104 -6.87 -8.15 -8.19
C LEU A 104 -6.40 -9.25 -9.16
N LEU A 105 -5.35 -9.98 -8.82
CA LEU A 105 -4.84 -11.09 -9.63
C LEU A 105 -5.87 -12.21 -9.79
N ILE A 106 -6.62 -12.51 -8.71
CA ILE A 106 -7.73 -13.47 -8.77
C ILE A 106 -8.82 -12.95 -9.72
N ALA A 107 -9.21 -11.70 -9.59
CA ALA A 107 -10.22 -11.10 -10.47
C ALA A 107 -9.76 -11.09 -11.94
N GLU A 108 -8.51 -10.71 -12.21
CA GLU A 108 -7.93 -10.76 -13.56
C GLU A 108 -7.93 -12.19 -14.13
N ALA A 109 -7.54 -13.19 -13.34
CA ALA A 109 -7.54 -14.59 -13.78
C ALA A 109 -8.94 -15.11 -14.13
N TYR A 110 -9.98 -14.63 -13.47
CA TYR A 110 -11.37 -14.98 -13.78
C TYR A 110 -11.94 -14.21 -14.97
N LEU A 111 -11.53 -12.96 -15.18
CA LEU A 111 -12.11 -12.08 -16.18
C LEU A 111 -11.35 -12.07 -17.51
N THR A 112 -10.05 -12.30 -17.46
CA THR A 112 -9.17 -12.24 -18.63
C THR A 112 -8.19 -13.41 -18.57
N SER A 113 -8.27 -14.35 -19.47
CA SER A 113 -7.31 -15.48 -19.54
C SER A 113 -5.84 -15.07 -19.81
N GLY A 114 -5.45 -13.82 -19.53
CA GLY A 114 -4.19 -13.22 -19.93
C GLY A 114 -3.08 -13.14 -18.87
N VAL A 115 -3.36 -13.35 -17.59
CA VAL A 115 -2.34 -13.27 -16.55
C VAL A 115 -1.55 -14.57 -16.48
N THR A 116 -0.24 -14.50 -16.75
CA THR A 116 0.63 -15.67 -16.56
C THR A 116 0.92 -15.90 -15.08
N LEU A 117 1.13 -17.15 -14.67
CA LEU A 117 1.50 -17.49 -13.30
C LEU A 117 2.80 -16.79 -12.88
N ALA A 118 3.73 -16.57 -13.81
CA ALA A 118 4.98 -15.89 -13.56
C ALA A 118 4.75 -14.41 -13.23
N ASP A 119 3.93 -13.70 -14.00
CA ASP A 119 3.59 -12.30 -13.75
C ASP A 119 2.86 -12.13 -12.40
N ALA A 120 1.90 -13.00 -12.12
CA ALA A 120 1.20 -13.02 -10.86
C ALA A 120 2.16 -13.22 -9.67
N ALA A 121 3.08 -14.18 -9.78
CA ALA A 121 4.06 -14.47 -8.75
C ALA A 121 5.03 -13.29 -8.51
N ILE A 122 5.48 -12.63 -9.58
CA ILE A 122 6.36 -11.46 -9.48
C ILE A 122 5.62 -10.30 -8.81
N ARG A 123 4.41 -9.97 -9.26
CA ARG A 123 3.61 -8.87 -8.70
C ARG A 123 3.29 -9.12 -7.22
N LEU A 124 2.83 -10.31 -6.87
CA LEU A 124 2.54 -10.64 -5.48
C LEU A 124 3.80 -10.69 -4.63
N GLY A 125 4.86 -11.32 -5.11
CA GLY A 125 6.13 -11.46 -4.40
C GLY A 125 6.78 -10.12 -4.06
N THR A 126 6.83 -9.17 -5.01
CA THR A 126 7.37 -7.84 -4.77
C THR A 126 6.55 -7.05 -3.73
N ASN A 127 5.22 -7.17 -3.76
CA ASN A 127 4.34 -6.51 -2.79
C ASN A 127 4.47 -7.12 -1.38
N VAL A 128 4.56 -8.45 -1.28
CA VAL A 128 4.82 -9.16 -0.01
C VAL A 128 6.18 -8.76 0.55
N ALA A 129 7.23 -8.77 -0.27
CA ALA A 129 8.57 -8.37 0.14
C ALA A 129 8.62 -6.93 0.66
N GLY A 130 7.96 -6.00 -0.03
CA GLY A 130 7.82 -4.61 0.39
C GLY A 130 7.10 -4.47 1.74
N ALA A 131 5.95 -5.12 1.90
CA ALA A 131 5.20 -5.11 3.15
C ALA A 131 6.00 -5.73 4.31
N ALA A 132 6.71 -6.83 4.06
CA ALA A 132 7.56 -7.49 5.05
C ALA A 132 8.74 -6.61 5.46
N ALA A 133 9.42 -5.95 4.51
CA ALA A 133 10.53 -5.06 4.77
C ALA A 133 10.10 -3.87 5.65
N TRP A 134 8.99 -3.21 5.32
CA TRP A 134 8.44 -2.12 6.14
C TRP A 134 7.97 -2.59 7.51
N THR A 135 7.35 -3.78 7.59
CA THR A 135 6.96 -4.38 8.87
C THR A 135 8.18 -4.66 9.74
N ALA A 136 9.23 -5.26 9.17
CA ALA A 136 10.48 -5.51 9.88
C ALA A 136 11.12 -4.20 10.37
N TYR A 137 11.13 -3.16 9.55
CA TYR A 137 11.60 -1.84 9.95
C TYR A 137 10.80 -1.27 11.12
N LEU A 138 9.47 -1.27 11.03
CA LEU A 138 8.60 -0.73 12.08
C LEU A 138 8.73 -1.47 13.42
N LEU A 139 8.98 -2.77 13.39
CA LEU A 139 9.12 -3.58 14.60
C LEU A 139 10.53 -3.58 15.21
N ARG A 140 11.57 -3.46 14.37
CA ARG A 140 12.97 -3.60 14.80
C ARG A 140 13.67 -2.28 15.06
N SER A 141 13.27 -1.20 14.38
CA SER A 141 13.94 0.10 14.45
C SER A 141 13.90 0.70 15.85
N GLN A 142 15.06 1.06 16.38
CA GLN A 142 15.18 1.76 17.67
C GLN A 142 14.50 3.13 17.63
N ARG A 143 14.57 3.82 16.48
CA ARG A 143 13.87 5.10 16.30
C ARG A 143 12.36 4.94 16.46
N VAL A 144 11.77 3.91 15.84
CA VAL A 144 10.34 3.63 15.97
C VAL A 144 9.97 3.31 17.42
N LYS A 145 10.76 2.47 18.12
CA LYS A 145 10.54 2.12 19.53
C LYS A 145 10.59 3.35 20.45
N ASN A 146 11.48 4.30 20.15
CA ASN A 146 11.63 5.53 20.94
C ASN A 146 10.55 6.56 20.63
N THR A 147 10.00 6.55 19.40
CA THR A 147 8.94 7.47 18.97
C THR A 147 7.55 6.99 19.38
N TYR A 148 7.34 5.66 19.38
CA TYR A 148 6.08 4.98 19.69
C TYR A 148 6.27 3.99 20.85
N PRO A 149 6.39 4.49 22.10
CA PRO A 149 6.62 3.60 23.24
C PRO A 149 5.46 2.63 23.42
N LYS A 150 5.80 1.37 23.71
CA LYS A 150 4.80 0.44 24.22
C LYS A 150 4.46 0.91 25.62
N THR A 151 3.29 1.50 25.80
CA THR A 151 2.76 1.76 27.15
C THR A 151 2.72 0.41 27.87
N ALA A 152 3.51 0.26 28.94
CA ALA A 152 3.33 -0.85 29.87
C ALA A 152 1.94 -0.66 30.47
N VAL A 153 1.03 -1.61 30.15
CA VAL A 153 -0.24 -1.78 30.85
C VAL A 153 0.07 -2.49 32.16
#